data_0dd3762e74229c85ef6448beebe4ce05
#
_entry.id   0dd3762e74229c85ef6448beebe4ce05
#
_cell.length_a   1.000
_cell.length_b   1.000
_cell.length_c   1.000
_cell.angle_alpha   90.00
_cell.angle_beta   90.00
_cell.angle_gamma   90.00
#
_symmetry.space_group_name_H-M   'P 1'
#
loop_
_entity.id
_entity.type
_entity.pdbx_description
1 polymer ?
#
loop_
_entity_poly.entity_id
_entity_poly.type
_entity_poly.pdbx_seq_one_letter_code
_entity_poly.pdbx_strand_id
1 'polypeptide(L)'
;MAKASSTADQVGKVIPIAAVEADGGETVVSLYEASKKIYPRSVSGYYARWRWVLVWFTQIIFYGLPWLQWGERQAVLFDLGARRFYLFGLVLYPQDFIYLTGLLVISALSLFLFTAVAGRQWCGYACPQTVYTEIFLWIERKIEGDRSARLRLDAGAWNLNKVLRKGGKHLVWLALALWTGFTFVGYFTPVRELWAESFTFGFGPWEWFWVNFYALATYGNAGFMREQVCKYMCPYARFQSAMFDKDTLIVSYDEKRGESRGARSRQADARALKAQGLGDCIDCTMCVQVCPTGIDIRKGLQYECISCGACVDVCDNVMDKMGYARGLIRYTTQNALQGGWSRLQTWKRVFRPRVLVYTAILWAIIFGLLASLALRSSFKVDVVRDRGVLARIVVGPDGRGLIENVYRLQIMNASENTQRFRIAVTGLQGLAVVSDGAEGGEVTVGPAQARWLAVRAQLPYEEGERMGTGSHPMRFEISADGQVVREKSVFLVPR
;
A
#
# COMPACT_ATOMS: atom_id res chain seq x y z
N MET A 1 -2.60 -54.83 -30.20
CA MET A 1 -1.29 -54.17 -30.04
C MET A 1 -1.56 -52.70 -29.71
N ALA A 2 -1.56 -52.39 -28.43
CA ALA A 2 -1.84 -51.06 -27.91
C ALA A 2 -0.51 -50.26 -27.80
N LYS A 3 -0.45 -49.09 -28.43
CA LYS A 3 0.67 -48.17 -28.28
C LYS A 3 0.45 -47.35 -27.01
N ALA A 4 1.34 -47.52 -26.07
CA ALA A 4 1.44 -46.71 -24.86
C ALA A 4 1.74 -45.25 -25.23
N SER A 5 0.92 -44.31 -24.71
CA SER A 5 1.20 -42.88 -24.72
C SER A 5 2.26 -42.59 -23.65
N SER A 6 3.39 -42.09 -24.05
CA SER A 6 4.42 -41.58 -23.14
C SER A 6 3.93 -40.34 -22.45
N THR A 7 3.77 -40.39 -21.15
CA THR A 7 3.65 -39.24 -20.26
C THR A 7 4.98 -38.48 -20.28
N ALA A 8 5.01 -37.35 -20.98
CA ALA A 8 6.17 -36.47 -21.03
C ALA A 8 6.33 -35.75 -19.69
N ASP A 9 7.43 -36.03 -19.04
CA ASP A 9 8.23 -35.22 -18.15
C ASP A 9 7.64 -33.93 -17.59
N GLN A 10 7.11 -34.03 -16.40
CA GLN A 10 7.24 -32.97 -15.41
C GLN A 10 8.68 -32.99 -14.87
N VAL A 11 9.59 -32.35 -15.57
CA VAL A 11 10.92 -32.07 -15.05
C VAL A 11 10.76 -31.07 -13.92
N GLY A 12 10.65 -31.55 -12.68
CA GLY A 12 10.87 -30.75 -11.50
C GLY A 12 12.21 -30.03 -11.66
N LYS A 13 12.26 -28.71 -11.38
CA LYS A 13 13.52 -27.97 -11.30
C LYS A 13 14.43 -28.68 -10.31
N VAL A 14 15.35 -29.53 -10.82
CA VAL A 14 16.45 -30.05 -10.04
C VAL A 14 17.32 -28.83 -9.71
N ILE A 15 17.35 -28.42 -8.45
CA ILE A 15 18.35 -27.47 -7.97
C ILE A 15 19.69 -28.20 -8.08
N PRO A 16 20.65 -27.76 -8.91
CA PRO A 16 21.92 -28.41 -8.98
C PRO A 16 22.62 -28.26 -7.63
N ILE A 17 22.73 -29.34 -6.88
CA ILE A 17 23.50 -29.38 -5.65
C ILE A 17 24.97 -29.50 -6.10
N ALA A 18 25.68 -28.36 -6.05
CA ALA A 18 27.13 -28.41 -6.26
C ALA A 18 27.78 -28.97 -4.99
N ALA A 19 28.26 -30.19 -5.07
CA ALA A 19 29.15 -30.74 -4.04
C ALA A 19 30.53 -30.08 -4.19
N VAL A 20 30.97 -29.36 -3.16
CA VAL A 20 32.33 -28.84 -3.05
C VAL A 20 33.08 -29.88 -2.20
N GLU A 21 34.09 -30.54 -2.77
CA GLU A 21 35.00 -31.39 -2.00
C GLU A 21 35.81 -30.47 -1.07
N ALA A 22 35.57 -30.58 0.25
CA ALA A 22 36.41 -29.96 1.25
C ALA A 22 37.62 -30.87 1.52
N ASP A 23 38.80 -30.29 1.71
CA ASP A 23 40.03 -31.00 2.10
C ASP A 23 39.78 -31.73 3.43
N GLY A 24 39.52 -33.05 3.34
CA GLY A 24 39.20 -33.88 4.52
C GLY A 24 38.11 -34.93 4.33
N GLY A 25 37.55 -35.06 3.11
CA GLY A 25 36.57 -36.12 2.80
C GLY A 25 35.13 -35.89 3.24
N GLU A 26 34.80 -34.74 3.78
CA GLU A 26 33.42 -34.33 4.03
C GLU A 26 32.83 -33.58 2.81
N THR A 27 31.73 -34.10 2.28
CA THR A 27 30.98 -33.46 1.21
C THR A 27 30.14 -32.32 1.80
N VAL A 28 30.60 -31.09 1.66
CA VAL A 28 29.81 -29.91 2.04
C VAL A 28 28.79 -29.60 0.94
N VAL A 29 27.54 -29.89 1.19
CA VAL A 29 26.43 -29.54 0.30
C VAL A 29 26.01 -28.11 0.58
N SER A 30 26.34 -27.17 -0.30
CA SER A 30 25.83 -25.83 -0.21
C SER A 30 24.34 -25.79 -0.62
N LEU A 31 23.45 -25.63 0.34
CA LEU A 31 22.02 -25.50 0.12
C LEU A 31 21.61 -24.12 -0.44
N TYR A 32 22.53 -23.17 -0.45
CA TYR A 32 22.28 -21.79 -0.90
C TYR A 32 23.35 -21.36 -1.89
N GLU A 33 22.92 -21.02 -3.10
CA GLU A 33 23.78 -20.30 -4.05
C GLU A 33 23.65 -18.79 -3.81
N ALA A 34 24.76 -18.09 -3.64
CA ALA A 34 24.76 -16.65 -3.50
C ALA A 34 24.19 -15.98 -4.77
N SER A 35 23.16 -15.16 -4.62
CA SER A 35 22.55 -14.46 -5.75
C SER A 35 23.55 -13.52 -6.39
N LYS A 36 23.84 -13.71 -7.69
CA LYS A 36 24.71 -12.83 -8.46
C LYS A 36 24.05 -11.45 -8.61
N LYS A 37 24.82 -10.38 -8.34
CA LYS A 37 24.36 -9.00 -8.53
C LYS A 37 23.91 -8.77 -9.97
N ILE A 38 22.68 -8.30 -10.13
CA ILE A 38 22.10 -7.96 -11.42
C ILE A 38 22.48 -6.53 -11.80
N TYR A 39 22.98 -6.34 -13.02
CA TYR A 39 23.31 -5.02 -13.57
C TYR A 39 22.36 -4.75 -14.75
N PRO A 40 21.17 -4.17 -14.51
CA PRO A 40 20.25 -3.88 -15.59
C PRO A 40 20.82 -2.81 -16.51
N ARG A 41 20.68 -3.04 -17.82
CA ARG A 41 21.00 -2.06 -18.85
C ARG A 41 19.87 -1.04 -18.98
N SER A 42 20.19 0.20 -19.28
CA SER A 42 19.17 1.21 -19.56
C SER A 42 18.44 0.92 -20.87
N VAL A 43 17.15 1.19 -20.88
CA VAL A 43 16.29 1.08 -22.04
C VAL A 43 15.41 2.32 -22.15
N SER A 44 15.17 2.75 -23.40
CA SER A 44 14.22 3.80 -23.75
C SER A 44 13.14 3.22 -24.66
N GLY A 45 11.89 3.56 -24.42
CA GLY A 45 10.77 3.07 -25.21
C GLY A 45 9.43 3.51 -24.65
N TYR A 46 8.36 2.95 -25.18
CA TYR A 46 6.99 3.28 -24.79
C TYR A 46 6.73 2.91 -23.31
N TYR A 47 7.05 1.68 -22.92
CA TYR A 47 6.81 1.20 -21.55
C TYR A 47 7.74 1.85 -20.53
N ALA A 48 8.98 2.13 -20.90
CA ALA A 48 9.91 2.87 -20.05
C ALA A 48 9.39 4.29 -19.76
N ARG A 49 8.80 4.99 -20.74
CA ARG A 49 8.18 6.32 -20.53
C ARG A 49 7.02 6.25 -19.56
N TRP A 50 6.09 5.29 -19.72
CA TRP A 50 4.97 5.12 -18.81
C TRP A 50 5.40 4.77 -17.38
N ARG A 51 6.46 3.96 -17.21
CA ARG A 51 7.03 3.72 -15.88
C ARG A 51 7.47 5.02 -15.23
N TRP A 52 8.21 5.86 -15.93
CA TRP A 52 8.66 7.15 -15.40
C TRP A 52 7.52 8.13 -15.12
N VAL A 53 6.47 8.16 -15.93
CA VAL A 53 5.26 8.94 -15.65
C VAL A 53 4.64 8.50 -14.31
N LEU A 54 4.49 7.20 -14.10
CA LEU A 54 3.93 6.67 -12.86
C LEU A 54 4.88 6.83 -11.65
N VAL A 55 6.19 6.73 -11.85
CA VAL A 55 7.18 7.07 -10.82
C VAL A 55 6.98 8.52 -10.37
N TRP A 56 6.96 9.48 -11.28
CA TRP A 56 6.75 10.89 -10.94
C TRP A 56 5.38 11.12 -10.29
N PHE A 57 4.33 10.56 -10.83
CA PHE A 57 2.99 10.71 -10.28
C PHE A 57 2.90 10.21 -8.82
N THR A 58 3.37 9.00 -8.56
CA THR A 58 3.34 8.43 -7.21
C THR A 58 4.24 9.20 -6.23
N GLN A 59 5.41 9.66 -6.69
CA GLN A 59 6.33 10.42 -5.84
C GLN A 59 5.82 11.85 -5.55
N ILE A 60 5.22 12.53 -6.53
CA ILE A 60 4.61 13.85 -6.32
C ILE A 60 3.48 13.74 -5.29
N ILE A 61 2.64 12.72 -5.37
CA ILE A 61 1.60 12.47 -4.38
C ILE A 61 2.24 12.19 -3.01
N PHE A 62 3.15 11.23 -2.92
CA PHE A 62 3.73 10.82 -1.66
C PHE A 62 4.51 11.95 -0.95
N TYR A 63 5.36 12.67 -1.68
CA TYR A 63 6.14 13.76 -1.09
C TYR A 63 5.34 15.07 -0.95
N GLY A 64 4.31 15.27 -1.79
CA GLY A 64 3.55 16.53 -1.82
C GLY A 64 2.39 16.59 -0.84
N LEU A 65 1.65 15.49 -0.63
CA LEU A 65 0.46 15.49 0.21
C LEU A 65 0.67 16.04 1.63
N PRO A 66 1.76 15.73 2.36
CA PRO A 66 1.95 16.29 3.71
C PRO A 66 2.09 17.82 3.73
N TRP A 67 2.55 18.43 2.62
CA TRP A 67 2.74 19.87 2.53
C TRP A 67 1.44 20.64 2.18
N LEU A 68 0.41 19.93 1.72
CA LEU A 68 -0.88 20.55 1.42
C LEU A 68 -1.59 20.94 2.71
N GLN A 69 -2.22 22.11 2.70
CA GLN A 69 -3.04 22.60 3.79
C GLN A 69 -4.51 22.55 3.46
N TRP A 70 -5.32 22.32 4.47
CA TRP A 70 -6.77 22.39 4.45
C TRP A 70 -7.22 23.24 5.64
N GLY A 71 -7.63 24.48 5.37
CA GLY A 71 -7.84 25.47 6.43
C GLY A 71 -6.55 25.78 7.18
N GLU A 72 -6.59 25.69 8.50
CA GLU A 72 -5.44 25.96 9.38
C GLU A 72 -4.55 24.73 9.66
N ARG A 73 -4.88 23.58 9.10
CA ARG A 73 -4.19 22.32 9.37
C ARG A 73 -3.66 21.62 8.10
N GLN A 74 -2.83 20.62 8.29
CA GLN A 74 -2.38 19.75 7.21
C GLN A 74 -3.56 18.96 6.61
N ALA A 75 -3.63 18.88 5.28
CA ALA A 75 -4.74 18.23 4.57
C ALA A 75 -4.82 16.72 4.84
N VAL A 76 -3.68 16.05 4.97
CA VAL A 76 -3.60 14.63 5.34
C VAL A 76 -2.67 14.51 6.53
N LEU A 77 -3.23 14.18 7.70
CA LEU A 77 -2.48 14.03 8.95
C LEU A 77 -3.13 12.93 9.80
N PHE A 78 -2.33 11.99 10.23
CA PHE A 78 -2.71 10.92 11.17
C PHE A 78 -2.17 11.25 12.55
N ASP A 79 -2.84 12.16 13.26
CA ASP A 79 -2.44 12.59 14.60
C ASP A 79 -2.76 11.49 15.63
N LEU A 80 -1.74 10.71 15.97
CA LEU A 80 -1.84 9.62 16.93
C LEU A 80 -1.97 10.14 18.37
N GLY A 81 -1.37 11.29 18.67
CA GLY A 81 -1.43 11.92 19.99
C GLY A 81 -2.84 12.40 20.32
N ALA A 82 -3.44 13.16 19.42
CA ALA A 82 -4.82 13.61 19.54
C ALA A 82 -5.85 12.53 19.16
N ARG A 83 -5.40 11.37 18.64
CA ARG A 83 -6.25 10.27 18.15
C ARG A 83 -7.26 10.74 17.09
N ARG A 84 -6.78 11.49 16.11
CA ARG A 84 -7.57 12.04 15.01
C ARG A 84 -6.88 11.81 13.69
N PHE A 85 -7.66 11.43 12.70
CA PHE A 85 -7.15 11.17 11.36
C PHE A 85 -7.83 12.17 10.41
N TYR A 86 -7.04 13.06 9.84
CA TYR A 86 -7.50 14.09 8.93
C TYR A 86 -7.24 13.68 7.48
N LEU A 87 -8.29 13.69 6.67
CA LEU A 87 -8.24 13.45 5.23
C LEU A 87 -9.03 14.56 4.56
N PHE A 88 -8.36 15.65 4.22
CA PHE A 88 -9.00 16.90 3.74
C PHE A 88 -10.07 17.38 4.74
N GLY A 89 -11.32 17.57 4.30
CA GLY A 89 -12.45 17.94 5.17
C GLY A 89 -13.00 16.81 6.04
N LEU A 90 -12.49 15.58 5.93
CA LEU A 90 -12.96 14.44 6.71
C LEU A 90 -12.13 14.26 7.97
N VAL A 91 -12.79 14.33 9.14
CA VAL A 91 -12.18 14.04 10.44
C VAL A 91 -12.68 12.69 10.94
N LEU A 92 -11.76 11.74 11.12
CA LEU A 92 -12.05 10.41 11.61
C LEU A 92 -11.49 10.23 13.02
N TYR A 93 -12.25 9.56 13.87
CA TYR A 93 -11.87 9.16 15.22
C TYR A 93 -11.58 7.66 15.30
N PRO A 94 -10.97 7.15 16.39
CA PRO A 94 -10.73 5.71 16.55
C PRO A 94 -11.97 4.84 16.39
N GLN A 95 -13.16 5.36 16.74
CA GLN A 95 -14.45 4.68 16.55
C GLN A 95 -14.82 4.47 15.08
N ASP A 96 -14.15 5.20 14.17
CA ASP A 96 -14.31 5.09 12.72
C ASP A 96 -13.39 4.05 12.08
N PHE A 97 -12.74 3.19 12.88
CA PHE A 97 -11.79 2.18 12.40
C PHE A 97 -12.38 1.25 11.32
N ILE A 98 -13.70 1.10 11.29
CA ILE A 98 -14.39 0.34 10.25
C ILE A 98 -14.11 0.88 8.84
N TYR A 99 -13.94 2.21 8.67
CA TYR A 99 -13.60 2.80 7.37
C TYR A 99 -12.19 2.45 6.93
N LEU A 100 -11.23 2.40 7.86
CA LEU A 100 -9.87 1.92 7.57
C LEU A 100 -9.89 0.45 7.18
N THR A 101 -10.63 -0.39 7.91
CA THR A 101 -10.79 -1.81 7.56
C THR A 101 -11.41 -1.98 6.17
N GLY A 102 -12.48 -1.24 5.87
CA GLY A 102 -13.10 -1.24 4.56
C GLY A 102 -12.14 -0.80 3.45
N LEU A 103 -11.34 0.25 3.67
CA LEU A 103 -10.34 0.72 2.73
C LEU A 103 -9.24 -0.33 2.46
N LEU A 104 -8.78 -1.03 3.49
CA LEU A 104 -7.80 -2.10 3.36
C LEU A 104 -8.36 -3.29 2.56
N VAL A 105 -9.61 -3.68 2.83
CA VAL A 105 -10.31 -4.73 2.07
C VAL A 105 -10.49 -4.33 0.60
N ILE A 106 -10.94 -3.10 0.33
CA ILE A 106 -11.08 -2.56 -1.03
C ILE A 106 -9.72 -2.57 -1.74
N SER A 107 -8.65 -2.13 -1.06
CA SER A 107 -7.30 -2.11 -1.62
C SER A 107 -6.81 -3.51 -1.99
N ALA A 108 -7.01 -4.49 -1.11
CA ALA A 108 -6.65 -5.88 -1.34
C ALA A 108 -7.45 -6.50 -2.51
N LEU A 109 -8.78 -6.33 -2.52
CA LEU A 109 -9.63 -6.84 -3.60
C LEU A 109 -9.35 -6.14 -4.95
N SER A 110 -9.07 -4.83 -4.94
CA SER A 110 -8.67 -4.08 -6.13
C SER A 110 -7.37 -4.63 -6.71
N LEU A 111 -6.38 -4.92 -5.84
CA LEU A 111 -5.11 -5.50 -6.26
C LEU A 111 -5.30 -6.92 -6.82
N PHE A 112 -6.17 -7.74 -6.24
CA PHE A 112 -6.50 -9.05 -6.75
C PHE A 112 -7.24 -8.99 -8.08
N LEU A 113 -8.23 -8.10 -8.22
CA LEU A 113 -8.92 -7.88 -9.48
C LEU A 113 -7.96 -7.43 -10.57
N PHE A 114 -7.09 -6.46 -10.27
CA PHE A 114 -6.07 -5.99 -11.19
C PHE A 114 -5.12 -7.12 -11.62
N THR A 115 -4.71 -7.98 -10.68
CA THR A 115 -3.86 -9.14 -10.98
C THR A 115 -4.55 -10.15 -11.87
N ALA A 116 -5.82 -10.43 -11.65
CA ALA A 116 -6.58 -11.36 -12.50
C ALA A 116 -6.65 -10.86 -13.96
N VAL A 117 -6.73 -9.57 -14.20
CA VAL A 117 -6.81 -8.95 -15.54
C VAL A 117 -5.42 -8.69 -16.13
N ALA A 118 -4.58 -7.97 -15.41
CA ALA A 118 -3.33 -7.38 -15.91
C ALA A 118 -2.05 -8.01 -15.29
N GLY A 119 -2.19 -9.14 -14.63
CA GLY A 119 -1.06 -9.86 -14.06
C GLY A 119 -0.26 -9.00 -13.08
N ARG A 120 1.05 -8.93 -13.25
CA ARG A 120 1.97 -8.21 -12.35
C ARG A 120 2.31 -6.79 -12.79
N GLN A 121 1.46 -6.14 -13.61
CA GLN A 121 1.75 -4.77 -14.05
C GLN A 121 1.86 -3.78 -12.88
N TRP A 122 1.03 -3.92 -11.83
CA TRP A 122 1.19 -3.12 -10.61
C TRP A 122 2.62 -3.20 -10.05
N CYS A 123 3.19 -4.40 -9.99
CA CYS A 123 4.55 -4.61 -9.52
C CYS A 123 5.60 -3.92 -10.38
N GLY A 124 5.38 -3.84 -11.70
CA GLY A 124 6.33 -3.22 -12.63
C GLY A 124 6.24 -1.70 -12.74
N TYR A 125 5.13 -1.08 -12.29
CA TYR A 125 4.85 0.34 -12.57
C TYR A 125 4.58 1.20 -11.33
N ALA A 126 3.85 0.68 -10.33
CA ALA A 126 3.37 1.48 -9.21
C ALA A 126 3.78 0.96 -7.82
N CYS A 127 4.28 -0.27 -7.73
CA CYS A 127 4.74 -0.83 -6.46
C CYS A 127 5.88 0.01 -5.88
N PRO A 128 5.81 0.45 -4.60
CA PRO A 128 6.85 1.26 -3.98
C PRO A 128 8.26 0.67 -4.12
N GLN A 129 8.42 -0.65 -3.94
CA GLN A 129 9.70 -1.32 -4.10
C GLN A 129 10.31 -1.10 -5.49
N THR A 130 9.49 -1.22 -6.54
CA THR A 130 9.94 -1.04 -7.94
C THR A 130 10.22 0.42 -8.24
N VAL A 131 9.37 1.32 -7.75
CA VAL A 131 9.52 2.77 -7.92
C VAL A 131 10.83 3.25 -7.31
N TYR A 132 11.11 2.93 -6.06
CA TYR A 132 12.37 3.31 -5.40
C TYR A 132 13.57 2.61 -6.03
N THR A 133 13.47 1.35 -6.40
CA THR A 133 14.55 0.64 -7.11
C THR A 133 14.87 1.31 -8.44
N GLU A 134 13.88 1.76 -9.22
CA GLU A 134 14.09 2.47 -10.49
C GLU A 134 14.79 3.81 -10.28
N ILE A 135 14.40 4.58 -9.24
CA ILE A 135 15.05 5.84 -8.89
C ILE A 135 16.51 5.61 -8.47
N PHE A 136 16.76 4.61 -7.61
CA PHE A 136 18.12 4.26 -7.16
C PHE A 136 19.00 3.79 -8.32
N LEU A 137 18.46 3.00 -9.25
CA LEU A 137 19.15 2.59 -10.48
C LEU A 137 19.41 3.78 -11.42
N TRP A 138 18.50 4.75 -11.46
CA TRP A 138 18.71 5.99 -12.23
C TRP A 138 19.86 6.83 -11.64
N ILE A 139 19.91 7.00 -10.32
CA ILE A 139 21.01 7.68 -9.61
C ILE A 139 22.33 6.94 -9.88
N GLU A 140 22.33 5.61 -9.71
CA GLU A 140 23.49 4.75 -9.96
C GLU A 140 24.02 4.93 -11.39
N ARG A 141 23.13 4.95 -12.37
CA ARG A 141 23.46 5.17 -13.78
C ARG A 141 24.04 6.56 -14.03
N LYS A 142 23.55 7.60 -13.37
CA LYS A 142 24.07 8.96 -13.51
C LYS A 142 25.48 9.13 -12.93
N ILE A 143 25.78 8.45 -11.85
CA ILE A 143 27.07 8.58 -11.14
C ILE A 143 28.10 7.55 -11.62
N GLU A 144 27.73 6.29 -11.75
CA GLU A 144 28.64 5.19 -12.11
C GLU A 144 28.61 4.87 -13.61
N GLY A 145 27.58 5.32 -14.35
CA GLY A 145 27.35 5.01 -15.76
C GLY A 145 26.44 3.82 -15.99
N ASP A 146 26.24 3.44 -17.26
CA ASP A 146 25.38 2.30 -17.63
C ASP A 146 26.08 0.94 -17.34
N ARG A 147 25.38 -0.16 -17.61
CA ARG A 147 25.77 -1.54 -17.30
C ARG A 147 27.27 -1.82 -17.52
N SER A 148 27.81 -1.53 -18.71
CA SER A 148 29.22 -1.82 -19.05
C SER A 148 30.20 -0.99 -18.23
N ALA A 149 29.88 0.27 -17.92
CA ALA A 149 30.70 1.12 -17.09
C ALA A 149 30.71 0.62 -15.63
N ARG A 150 29.56 0.23 -15.10
CA ARG A 150 29.44 -0.32 -13.74
C ARG A 150 30.19 -1.63 -13.57
N LEU A 151 30.10 -2.55 -14.55
CA LEU A 151 30.87 -3.79 -14.53
C LEU A 151 32.37 -3.54 -14.50
N ARG A 152 32.87 -2.60 -15.34
CA ARG A 152 34.30 -2.22 -15.33
C ARG A 152 34.71 -1.55 -14.04
N LEU A 153 33.84 -0.66 -13.47
CA LEU A 153 34.11 0.02 -12.21
C LEU A 153 34.20 -0.98 -11.06
N ASP A 154 33.31 -1.97 -11.01
CA ASP A 154 33.28 -2.96 -9.95
C ASP A 154 34.49 -3.94 -10.05
N ALA A 155 34.86 -4.34 -11.25
CA ALA A 155 36.01 -5.21 -11.50
C ALA A 155 37.38 -4.51 -11.32
N GLY A 156 37.43 -3.18 -11.45
CA GLY A 156 38.67 -2.39 -11.35
C GLY A 156 39.20 -2.32 -9.92
N ALA A 157 40.52 -2.06 -9.79
CA ALA A 157 41.16 -1.80 -8.49
C ALA A 157 40.57 -0.56 -7.80
N TRP A 158 40.71 -0.49 -6.49
CA TRP A 158 40.35 0.70 -5.71
C TRP A 158 41.24 1.87 -6.04
N ASN A 159 40.68 2.95 -6.52
CA ASN A 159 41.30 4.23 -6.80
C ASN A 159 40.36 5.37 -6.38
N LEU A 160 40.90 6.61 -6.35
CA LEU A 160 40.13 7.79 -5.94
C LEU A 160 38.85 7.96 -6.74
N ASN A 161 38.87 7.74 -8.06
CA ASN A 161 37.68 7.83 -8.92
C ASN A 161 36.59 6.79 -8.52
N LYS A 162 37.00 5.56 -8.20
CA LYS A 162 36.06 4.50 -7.71
C LYS A 162 35.46 4.90 -6.37
N VAL A 163 36.28 5.39 -5.43
CA VAL A 163 35.82 5.84 -4.11
C VAL A 163 34.87 7.03 -4.25
N LEU A 164 35.16 8.02 -5.06
CA LEU A 164 34.29 9.19 -5.27
C LEU A 164 32.96 8.79 -5.92
N ARG A 165 32.98 7.93 -6.94
CA ARG A 165 31.73 7.48 -7.58
C ARG A 165 30.87 6.60 -6.66
N LYS A 166 31.49 5.66 -5.94
CA LYS A 166 30.78 4.81 -4.99
C LYS A 166 30.26 5.63 -3.80
N GLY A 167 31.09 6.46 -3.20
CA GLY A 167 30.71 7.35 -2.10
C GLY A 167 29.62 8.33 -2.50
N GLY A 168 29.76 9.01 -3.65
CA GLY A 168 28.75 9.93 -4.16
C GLY A 168 27.39 9.25 -4.43
N LYS A 169 27.40 8.04 -4.97
CA LYS A 169 26.16 7.25 -5.13
C LYS A 169 25.48 6.98 -3.79
N HIS A 170 26.25 6.49 -2.80
CA HIS A 170 25.69 6.16 -1.49
C HIS A 170 25.20 7.40 -0.74
N LEU A 171 25.90 8.54 -0.89
CA LEU A 171 25.46 9.81 -0.32
C LEU A 171 24.10 10.25 -0.86
N VAL A 172 23.91 10.22 -2.19
CA VAL A 172 22.64 10.60 -2.82
C VAL A 172 21.52 9.59 -2.46
N TRP A 173 21.83 8.29 -2.42
CA TRP A 173 20.90 7.29 -1.97
C TRP A 173 20.44 7.50 -0.52
N LEU A 174 21.39 7.81 0.38
CA LEU A 174 21.10 8.08 1.78
C LEU A 174 20.28 9.35 1.95
N ALA A 175 20.61 10.41 1.23
CA ALA A 175 19.85 11.67 1.26
C ALA A 175 18.39 11.45 0.82
N LEU A 176 18.17 10.70 -0.28
CA LEU A 176 16.81 10.36 -0.74
C LEU A 176 16.09 9.46 0.26
N ALA A 177 16.79 8.50 0.85
CA ALA A 177 16.22 7.60 1.85
C ALA A 177 15.80 8.36 3.12
N LEU A 178 16.65 9.28 3.61
CA LEU A 178 16.31 10.15 4.74
C LEU A 178 15.12 11.06 4.42
N TRP A 179 15.07 11.63 3.22
CA TRP A 179 13.93 12.43 2.76
C TRP A 179 12.64 11.60 2.71
N THR A 180 12.73 10.32 2.32
CA THR A 180 11.61 9.39 2.33
C THR A 180 11.12 9.10 3.75
N GLY A 181 12.04 8.82 4.67
CA GLY A 181 11.71 8.60 6.07
C GLY A 181 11.10 9.84 6.73
N PHE A 182 11.69 11.02 6.49
CA PHE A 182 11.15 12.30 6.93
C PHE A 182 9.72 12.54 6.41
N THR A 183 9.50 12.34 5.12
CA THR A 183 8.17 12.51 4.51
C THR A 183 7.15 11.56 5.10
N PHE A 184 7.54 10.30 5.35
CA PHE A 184 6.64 9.32 5.96
C PHE A 184 6.20 9.75 7.36
N VAL A 185 7.15 10.21 8.20
CA VAL A 185 6.83 10.74 9.53
C VAL A 185 5.97 12.00 9.44
N GLY A 186 6.16 12.82 8.40
CA GLY A 186 5.34 14.00 8.11
C GLY A 186 3.85 13.72 7.84
N TYR A 187 3.43 12.46 7.69
CA TYR A 187 2.02 12.06 7.69
C TYR A 187 1.45 11.89 9.11
N PHE A 188 2.31 11.78 10.13
CA PHE A 188 1.91 11.52 11.53
C PHE A 188 2.20 12.70 12.45
N THR A 189 3.22 13.47 12.14
CA THR A 189 3.57 14.73 12.81
C THR A 189 3.45 15.86 11.78
N PRO A 190 2.91 17.04 12.14
CA PRO A 190 2.76 18.14 11.19
C PRO A 190 4.09 18.45 10.50
N VAL A 191 4.11 18.31 9.16
CA VAL A 191 5.37 18.33 8.39
C VAL A 191 6.14 19.64 8.51
N ARG A 192 5.44 20.78 8.73
CA ARG A 192 6.08 22.09 8.89
C ARG A 192 6.79 22.23 10.22
N GLU A 193 6.19 21.69 11.28
CA GLU A 193 6.80 21.63 12.62
C GLU A 193 8.02 20.72 12.56
N LEU A 194 7.83 19.50 12.01
CA LEU A 194 8.91 18.55 11.80
C LEU A 194 10.07 19.14 10.97
N TRP A 195 9.74 19.93 9.94
CA TRP A 195 10.76 20.63 9.13
C TRP A 195 11.55 21.67 9.96
N ALA A 196 10.85 22.49 10.75
CA ALA A 196 11.50 23.48 11.62
C ALA A 196 12.41 22.80 12.66
N GLU A 197 11.94 21.73 13.29
CA GLU A 197 12.68 20.95 14.29
C GLU A 197 13.90 20.22 13.69
N SER A 198 13.89 19.91 12.38
CA SER A 198 15.03 19.26 11.73
C SER A 198 16.32 20.08 11.80
N PHE A 199 16.22 21.42 11.80
CA PHE A 199 17.37 22.31 11.89
C PHE A 199 17.93 22.50 13.30
N THR A 200 17.10 22.23 14.31
CA THR A 200 17.47 22.34 15.73
C THR A 200 17.77 20.98 16.38
N PHE A 201 17.68 19.90 15.60
CA PHE A 201 17.72 18.52 16.13
C PHE A 201 16.68 18.26 17.20
N GLY A 202 15.54 18.97 17.14
CA GLY A 202 14.48 18.98 18.15
C GLY A 202 13.49 17.81 18.06
N PHE A 203 13.69 16.85 17.16
CA PHE A 203 12.79 15.69 17.03
C PHE A 203 12.64 14.95 18.35
N GLY A 204 11.43 14.53 18.64
CA GLY A 204 11.18 13.57 19.69
C GLY A 204 11.82 12.20 19.41
N PRO A 205 11.94 11.32 20.41
CA PRO A 205 12.59 10.02 20.25
C PRO A 205 11.88 9.12 19.24
N TRP A 206 10.54 9.23 19.10
CA TRP A 206 9.78 8.46 18.13
C TRP A 206 9.94 8.97 16.70
N GLU A 207 10.01 10.29 16.48
CA GLU A 207 10.28 10.89 15.18
C GLU A 207 11.68 10.47 14.70
N TRP A 208 12.72 10.56 15.55
CA TRP A 208 14.06 10.08 15.25
C TRP A 208 14.08 8.60 14.88
N PHE A 209 13.40 7.77 15.67
CA PHE A 209 13.35 6.34 15.42
C PHE A 209 12.72 6.04 14.04
N TRP A 210 11.53 6.59 13.76
CA TRP A 210 10.81 6.26 12.54
C TRP A 210 11.43 6.88 11.28
N VAL A 211 11.96 8.10 11.34
CA VAL A 211 12.71 8.70 10.21
C VAL A 211 13.87 7.80 9.81
N ASN A 212 14.71 7.38 10.79
CA ASN A 212 15.84 6.52 10.50
C ASN A 212 15.43 5.11 10.08
N PHE A 213 14.40 4.53 10.70
CA PHE A 213 13.89 3.20 10.35
C PHE A 213 13.43 3.14 8.88
N TYR A 214 12.61 4.08 8.45
CA TYR A 214 12.15 4.11 7.06
C TYR A 214 13.25 4.52 6.08
N ALA A 215 14.18 5.37 6.49
CA ALA A 215 15.36 5.69 5.70
C ALA A 215 16.23 4.45 5.48
N LEU A 216 16.56 3.71 6.53
CA LEU A 216 17.35 2.49 6.44
C LEU A 216 16.62 1.39 5.64
N ALA A 217 15.31 1.24 5.84
CA ALA A 217 14.50 0.31 5.07
C ALA A 217 14.50 0.66 3.58
N THR A 218 14.32 1.92 3.22
CA THR A 218 14.38 2.39 1.83
C THR A 218 15.76 2.17 1.22
N TYR A 219 16.80 2.58 1.94
CA TYR A 219 18.21 2.42 1.52
C TYR A 219 18.58 0.95 1.33
N GLY A 220 18.21 0.07 2.26
CA GLY A 220 18.47 -1.36 2.19
C GLY A 220 17.69 -2.05 1.07
N ASN A 221 16.38 -1.85 1.03
CA ASN A 221 15.50 -2.52 0.08
C ASN A 221 15.75 -2.07 -1.37
N ALA A 222 15.85 -0.78 -1.64
CA ALA A 222 16.03 -0.25 -2.99
C ALA A 222 17.50 -0.27 -3.45
N GLY A 223 18.46 -0.10 -2.54
CA GLY A 223 19.88 -0.07 -2.87
C GLY A 223 20.52 -1.45 -3.02
N PHE A 224 20.24 -2.35 -2.08
CA PHE A 224 20.93 -3.65 -1.99
C PHE A 224 20.03 -4.84 -2.32
N MET A 225 18.86 -4.93 -1.69
CA MET A 225 17.99 -6.11 -1.82
C MET A 225 17.24 -6.15 -3.15
N ARG A 226 16.80 -5.01 -3.68
CA ARG A 226 16.19 -4.85 -5.01
C ARG A 226 15.19 -5.97 -5.37
N GLU A 227 15.58 -6.80 -6.34
CA GLU A 227 14.77 -7.94 -6.79
C GLU A 227 14.61 -9.05 -5.75
N GLN A 228 15.48 -9.13 -4.75
CA GLN A 228 15.38 -10.12 -3.67
C GLN A 228 14.11 -9.91 -2.85
N VAL A 229 13.71 -8.64 -2.62
CA VAL A 229 12.44 -8.30 -1.96
C VAL A 229 11.26 -8.93 -2.71
N CYS A 230 11.23 -8.79 -4.05
CA CYS A 230 10.15 -9.34 -4.87
C CYS A 230 10.17 -10.86 -4.97
N LYS A 231 11.38 -11.48 -4.94
CA LYS A 231 11.55 -12.93 -5.08
C LYS A 231 11.27 -13.69 -3.79
N TYR A 232 11.72 -13.16 -2.65
CA TYR A 232 11.77 -13.92 -1.41
C TYR A 232 10.97 -13.33 -0.26
N MET A 233 10.87 -12.00 -0.15
CA MET A 233 10.25 -11.34 0.99
C MET A 233 8.78 -10.99 0.76
N CYS A 234 8.39 -10.67 -0.49
CA CYS A 234 7.05 -10.20 -0.78
C CYS A 234 6.04 -11.37 -0.84
N PRO A 235 5.11 -11.49 0.12
CA PRO A 235 4.14 -12.58 0.11
C PRO A 235 3.19 -12.46 -1.08
N TYR A 236 2.87 -11.22 -1.49
CA TYR A 236 1.99 -10.96 -2.61
C TYR A 236 2.51 -11.55 -3.93
N ALA A 237 3.82 -11.56 -4.17
CA ALA A 237 4.41 -12.14 -5.36
C ALA A 237 4.11 -13.64 -5.53
N ARG A 238 3.99 -14.37 -4.42
CA ARG A 238 3.61 -15.79 -4.40
C ARG A 238 2.12 -15.99 -4.62
N PHE A 239 1.28 -15.19 -3.96
CA PHE A 239 -0.18 -15.25 -4.16
C PHE A 239 -0.60 -14.90 -5.58
N GLN A 240 0.06 -13.94 -6.22
CA GLN A 240 -0.24 -13.56 -7.60
C GLN A 240 -0.13 -14.72 -8.59
N SER A 241 0.89 -15.57 -8.44
CA SER A 241 1.09 -16.69 -9.37
C SER A 241 -0.08 -17.68 -9.35
N ALA A 242 -0.75 -17.84 -8.22
CA ALA A 242 -1.95 -18.67 -8.09
C ALA A 242 -3.21 -18.03 -8.70
N MET A 243 -3.18 -16.71 -8.93
CA MET A 243 -4.32 -15.97 -9.49
C MET A 243 -4.30 -15.88 -11.01
N PHE A 244 -3.18 -16.20 -11.65
CA PHE A 244 -3.06 -16.17 -13.11
C PHE A 244 -3.91 -17.28 -13.74
N ASP A 245 -4.54 -16.94 -14.85
CA ASP A 245 -5.15 -17.89 -15.76
C ASP A 245 -4.67 -17.63 -17.21
N LYS A 246 -5.11 -18.46 -18.14
CA LYS A 246 -4.69 -18.36 -19.54
C LYS A 246 -5.12 -17.08 -20.24
N ASP A 247 -6.07 -16.33 -19.65
CA ASP A 247 -6.58 -15.04 -20.15
C ASP A 247 -6.04 -13.84 -19.37
N THR A 248 -5.12 -14.06 -18.43
CA THR A 248 -4.42 -12.97 -17.73
C THR A 248 -3.36 -12.37 -18.63
N LEU A 249 -3.29 -11.02 -18.66
CA LEU A 249 -2.30 -10.28 -19.47
C LEU A 249 -0.91 -10.42 -18.85
N ILE A 250 0.02 -10.94 -19.62
CA ILE A 250 1.41 -11.16 -19.24
C ILE A 250 2.36 -10.68 -20.34
N VAL A 251 3.63 -10.46 -20.01
CA VAL A 251 4.67 -10.28 -21.03
C VAL A 251 5.09 -11.66 -21.52
N SER A 252 5.01 -11.88 -22.81
CA SER A 252 5.35 -13.16 -23.45
C SER A 252 6.22 -12.99 -24.66
N TYR A 253 7.08 -13.96 -24.88
CA TYR A 253 7.86 -14.15 -26.11
C TYR A 253 7.07 -15.04 -27.06
N ASP A 254 7.04 -14.68 -28.34
CA ASP A 254 6.37 -15.45 -29.40
C ASP A 254 7.31 -16.51 -29.95
N GLU A 255 7.26 -17.73 -29.40
CA GLU A 255 8.12 -18.84 -29.79
C GLU A 255 7.89 -19.25 -31.25
N LYS A 256 6.62 -19.25 -31.71
CA LYS A 256 6.28 -19.64 -33.08
C LYS A 256 6.96 -18.75 -34.12
N ARG A 257 7.13 -17.45 -33.76
CA ARG A 257 7.76 -16.47 -34.61
C ARG A 257 9.28 -16.39 -34.39
N GLY A 258 9.74 -16.64 -33.17
CA GLY A 258 11.11 -16.37 -32.74
C GLY A 258 12.08 -17.52 -32.85
N GLU A 259 11.60 -18.77 -32.78
CA GLU A 259 12.45 -19.97 -32.86
C GLU A 259 12.57 -20.48 -34.33
N SER A 260 13.70 -21.06 -34.75
CA SER A 260 14.96 -21.23 -34.03
C SER A 260 15.74 -19.92 -33.99
N ARG A 261 16.36 -19.68 -32.82
CA ARG A 261 17.20 -18.50 -32.61
C ARG A 261 18.57 -18.65 -33.28
N GLY A 262 19.11 -17.56 -33.84
CA GLY A 262 20.44 -17.58 -34.39
C GLY A 262 21.00 -16.18 -34.62
N ALA A 263 22.29 -15.99 -34.31
CA ALA A 263 22.99 -14.75 -34.57
C ALA A 263 23.13 -14.52 -36.08
N ARG A 264 22.89 -13.29 -36.53
CA ARG A 264 22.95 -12.92 -37.96
C ARG A 264 23.25 -11.45 -38.18
N SER A 265 23.79 -11.18 -39.36
CA SER A 265 24.03 -9.81 -39.82
C SER A 265 22.72 -9.12 -40.21
N ARG A 266 22.67 -7.81 -40.08
CA ARG A 266 21.58 -6.95 -40.56
C ARG A 266 21.40 -7.03 -42.08
N GLN A 267 22.48 -7.34 -42.81
CA GLN A 267 22.47 -7.41 -44.27
C GLN A 267 22.04 -8.79 -44.83
N ALA A 268 21.82 -9.78 -43.94
CA ALA A 268 21.42 -11.11 -44.35
C ALA A 268 20.00 -11.11 -44.94
N ASP A 269 19.79 -11.81 -46.04
CA ASP A 269 18.47 -11.93 -46.68
C ASP A 269 17.48 -12.67 -45.75
N ALA A 270 16.41 -11.98 -45.38
CA ALA A 270 15.39 -12.52 -44.50
C ALA A 270 14.67 -13.75 -45.07
N ARG A 271 14.58 -13.85 -46.43
CA ARG A 271 13.97 -15.01 -47.09
C ARG A 271 14.87 -16.25 -47.02
N ALA A 272 16.18 -16.06 -47.26
CA ALA A 272 17.15 -17.13 -47.17
C ALA A 272 17.27 -17.67 -45.75
N LEU A 273 17.18 -16.80 -44.72
CA LEU A 273 17.20 -17.18 -43.30
C LEU A 273 15.95 -17.99 -42.88
N LYS A 274 14.77 -17.61 -43.40
CA LYS A 274 13.53 -18.37 -43.17
C LYS A 274 13.58 -19.75 -43.81
N ALA A 275 14.18 -19.86 -45.03
CA ALA A 275 14.41 -21.14 -45.67
C ALA A 275 15.36 -22.07 -44.87
N GLN A 276 16.26 -21.48 -44.06
CA GLN A 276 17.12 -22.20 -43.12
C GLN A 276 16.42 -22.54 -41.80
N GLY A 277 15.14 -22.26 -41.63
CA GLY A 277 14.37 -22.51 -40.41
C GLY A 277 14.65 -21.55 -39.27
N LEU A 278 15.31 -20.40 -39.51
CA LEU A 278 15.57 -19.39 -38.48
C LEU A 278 14.38 -18.46 -38.30
N GLY A 279 13.94 -18.35 -37.04
CA GLY A 279 12.89 -17.41 -36.61
C GLY A 279 13.39 -15.96 -36.53
N ASP A 280 12.56 -15.03 -36.07
CA ASP A 280 12.91 -13.59 -36.00
C ASP A 280 13.86 -13.22 -34.84
N CYS A 281 14.08 -14.10 -33.85
CA CYS A 281 15.00 -13.86 -32.74
C CYS A 281 16.46 -14.02 -33.15
N ILE A 282 17.25 -12.93 -33.02
CA ILE A 282 18.68 -12.93 -33.38
C ILE A 282 19.60 -13.32 -32.21
N ASP A 283 19.05 -13.84 -31.14
CA ASP A 283 19.76 -14.26 -29.91
C ASP A 283 20.71 -13.20 -29.29
N CYS A 284 20.35 -11.93 -29.40
CA CYS A 284 21.16 -10.81 -28.90
C CYS A 284 21.21 -10.67 -27.36
N THR A 285 20.45 -11.45 -26.63
CA THR A 285 20.34 -11.47 -25.16
C THR A 285 19.97 -10.11 -24.51
N MET A 286 19.61 -9.10 -25.30
CA MET A 286 19.30 -7.77 -24.78
C MET A 286 18.10 -7.78 -23.82
N CYS A 287 17.08 -8.60 -24.08
CA CYS A 287 15.92 -8.79 -23.21
C CYS A 287 16.29 -9.26 -21.80
N VAL A 288 17.33 -10.08 -21.67
CA VAL A 288 17.87 -10.53 -20.38
C VAL A 288 18.66 -9.40 -19.71
N GLN A 289 19.46 -8.65 -20.48
CA GLN A 289 20.33 -7.61 -19.94
C GLN A 289 19.55 -6.40 -19.40
N VAL A 290 18.37 -6.09 -19.94
CA VAL A 290 17.52 -4.99 -19.45
C VAL A 290 16.61 -5.41 -18.29
N CYS A 291 16.49 -6.72 -18.03
CA CYS A 291 15.58 -7.22 -17.02
C CYS A 291 16.06 -6.86 -15.60
N PRO A 292 15.26 -6.13 -14.81
CA PRO A 292 15.63 -5.76 -13.44
C PRO A 292 15.66 -6.97 -12.49
N THR A 293 14.94 -8.05 -12.82
CA THR A 293 14.91 -9.29 -12.04
C THR A 293 15.83 -10.36 -12.60
N GLY A 294 16.51 -10.09 -13.75
CA GLY A 294 17.53 -10.97 -14.34
C GLY A 294 17.00 -12.23 -15.00
N ILE A 295 15.69 -12.30 -15.32
CA ILE A 295 15.11 -13.47 -16.00
C ILE A 295 15.34 -13.46 -17.50
N ASP A 296 15.28 -14.65 -18.10
CA ASP A 296 15.20 -14.81 -19.54
C ASP A 296 13.76 -15.09 -19.97
N ILE A 297 13.08 -14.05 -20.49
CA ILE A 297 11.67 -14.12 -20.88
C ILE A 297 11.42 -15.14 -22.03
N ARG A 298 12.45 -15.53 -22.77
CA ARG A 298 12.37 -16.51 -23.86
C ARG A 298 12.13 -17.93 -23.34
N LYS A 299 12.35 -18.18 -22.03
CA LYS A 299 12.04 -19.43 -21.35
C LYS A 299 10.58 -19.55 -20.88
N GLY A 300 9.71 -18.65 -21.37
CA GLY A 300 8.31 -18.62 -21.01
C GLY A 300 8.01 -17.80 -19.74
N LEU A 301 6.80 -17.99 -19.19
CA LEU A 301 6.35 -17.30 -18.00
C LEU A 301 7.14 -17.74 -16.76
N GLN A 302 7.69 -16.77 -16.04
CA GLN A 302 8.42 -16.98 -14.79
C GLN A 302 7.79 -16.12 -13.69
N TYR A 303 7.69 -16.67 -12.48
CA TYR A 303 7.06 -15.97 -11.36
C TYR A 303 7.85 -14.73 -10.91
N GLU A 304 9.14 -14.63 -11.23
CA GLU A 304 9.97 -13.45 -10.95
C GLU A 304 9.70 -12.26 -11.90
N CYS A 305 8.97 -12.50 -13.00
CA CYS A 305 8.61 -11.43 -13.94
C CYS A 305 7.68 -10.43 -13.28
N ILE A 306 8.09 -9.16 -13.19
CA ILE A 306 7.28 -8.06 -12.67
C ILE A 306 6.45 -7.34 -13.74
N SER A 307 6.42 -7.86 -14.96
CA SER A 307 5.68 -7.28 -16.10
C SER A 307 6.00 -5.80 -16.36
N CYS A 308 7.27 -5.39 -16.27
CA CYS A 308 7.70 -3.99 -16.42
C CYS A 308 7.83 -3.52 -17.88
N GLY A 309 7.79 -4.43 -18.86
CA GLY A 309 7.86 -4.11 -20.30
C GLY A 309 9.24 -3.71 -20.83
N ALA A 310 10.31 -3.70 -20.03
CA ALA A 310 11.65 -3.33 -20.49
C ALA A 310 12.18 -4.23 -21.60
N CYS A 311 11.89 -5.52 -21.55
CA CYS A 311 12.24 -6.48 -22.59
C CYS A 311 11.44 -6.26 -23.89
N VAL A 312 10.22 -5.73 -23.79
CA VAL A 312 9.41 -5.37 -24.97
C VAL A 312 10.07 -4.21 -25.70
N ASP A 313 10.34 -3.10 -24.97
CA ASP A 313 10.96 -1.90 -25.52
C ASP A 313 12.31 -2.20 -26.21
N VAL A 314 13.18 -2.98 -25.55
CA VAL A 314 14.50 -3.29 -26.13
C VAL A 314 14.39 -4.23 -27.32
N CYS A 315 13.45 -5.19 -27.29
CA CYS A 315 13.25 -6.14 -28.39
C CYS A 315 12.69 -5.40 -29.62
N ASP A 316 11.71 -4.52 -29.43
CA ASP A 316 11.16 -3.70 -30.53
C ASP A 316 12.25 -2.80 -31.15
N ASN A 317 13.13 -2.20 -30.33
CA ASN A 317 14.28 -1.43 -30.84
C ASN A 317 15.26 -2.31 -31.66
N VAL A 318 15.43 -3.58 -31.29
CA VAL A 318 16.24 -4.52 -32.05
C VAL A 318 15.53 -4.94 -33.35
N MET A 319 14.24 -5.23 -33.30
CA MET A 319 13.42 -5.57 -34.47
C MET A 319 13.43 -4.45 -35.52
N ASP A 320 13.28 -3.19 -35.08
CA ASP A 320 13.38 -2.01 -35.95
C ASP A 320 14.75 -1.93 -36.66
N LYS A 321 15.85 -2.17 -35.91
CA LYS A 321 17.20 -2.16 -36.48
C LYS A 321 17.42 -3.27 -37.53
N MET A 322 16.76 -4.39 -37.35
CA MET A 322 16.83 -5.54 -38.23
C MET A 322 15.84 -5.45 -39.40
N GLY A 323 14.91 -4.49 -39.39
CA GLY A 323 13.83 -4.38 -40.39
C GLY A 323 12.75 -5.44 -40.20
N TYR A 324 12.61 -6.01 -39.00
CA TYR A 324 11.59 -7.00 -38.66
C TYR A 324 10.38 -6.34 -37.99
N ALA A 325 9.21 -6.97 -38.09
CA ALA A 325 8.01 -6.47 -37.43
C ALA A 325 8.18 -6.50 -35.91
N ARG A 326 7.72 -5.43 -35.24
CA ARG A 326 7.70 -5.35 -33.76
C ARG A 326 6.81 -6.43 -33.12
N GLY A 327 6.91 -6.57 -31.79
CA GLY A 327 6.02 -7.42 -31.00
C GLY A 327 6.44 -8.89 -30.94
N LEU A 328 7.73 -9.19 -31.12
CA LEU A 328 8.29 -10.51 -30.85
C LEU A 328 8.19 -10.83 -29.36
N ILE A 329 8.44 -9.82 -28.50
CA ILE A 329 8.07 -9.84 -27.07
C ILE A 329 6.96 -8.80 -26.91
N ARG A 330 5.83 -9.19 -26.33
CA ARG A 330 4.67 -8.30 -26.18
C ARG A 330 3.82 -8.63 -24.96
N TYR A 331 2.98 -7.67 -24.56
CA TYR A 331 1.89 -7.95 -23.64
C TYR A 331 0.78 -8.71 -24.37
N THR A 332 0.46 -9.89 -23.89
CA THR A 332 -0.58 -10.74 -24.44
C THR A 332 -1.08 -11.73 -23.41
N THR A 333 -2.11 -12.51 -23.74
CA THR A 333 -2.57 -13.64 -22.90
C THR A 333 -2.10 -14.94 -23.53
N GLN A 334 -2.00 -16.01 -22.74
CA GLN A 334 -1.59 -17.32 -23.26
C GLN A 334 -2.55 -17.79 -24.35
N ASN A 335 -3.87 -17.66 -24.14
CA ASN A 335 -4.88 -18.01 -25.14
C ASN A 335 -4.75 -17.19 -26.42
N ALA A 336 -4.48 -15.89 -26.32
CA ALA A 336 -4.28 -15.03 -27.48
C ALA A 336 -3.03 -15.39 -28.28
N LEU A 337 -1.94 -15.78 -27.58
CA LEU A 337 -0.70 -16.18 -28.22
C LEU A 337 -0.85 -17.52 -28.94
N GLN A 338 -1.54 -18.49 -28.35
CA GLN A 338 -1.78 -19.81 -28.93
C GLN A 338 -2.79 -19.76 -30.08
N GLY A 339 -3.88 -18.98 -29.88
CA GLY A 339 -5.00 -18.89 -30.84
C GLY A 339 -4.88 -17.81 -31.90
N GLY A 340 -3.80 -16.99 -31.88
CA GLY A 340 -3.63 -15.90 -32.85
C GLY A 340 -4.71 -14.81 -32.75
N TRP A 341 -5.24 -14.53 -31.55
CA TRP A 341 -6.37 -13.62 -31.37
C TRP A 341 -6.01 -12.17 -31.69
N SER A 342 -6.99 -11.45 -32.23
CA SER A 342 -6.90 -10.00 -32.38
C SER A 342 -6.96 -9.29 -31.01
N ARG A 343 -6.52 -8.02 -30.96
CA ARG A 343 -6.62 -7.17 -29.75
C ARG A 343 -8.06 -7.10 -29.24
N LEU A 344 -9.05 -6.99 -30.12
CA LEU A 344 -10.46 -6.90 -29.74
C LEU A 344 -10.96 -8.18 -29.09
N GLN A 345 -10.58 -9.34 -29.58
CA GLN A 345 -10.91 -10.63 -29.00
C GLN A 345 -10.30 -10.79 -27.61
N THR A 346 -9.04 -10.38 -27.43
CA THR A 346 -8.35 -10.39 -26.14
C THR A 346 -9.04 -9.46 -25.14
N TRP A 347 -9.47 -8.25 -25.56
CA TRP A 347 -10.21 -7.32 -24.72
C TRP A 347 -11.57 -7.84 -24.29
N LYS A 348 -12.32 -8.53 -25.15
CA LYS A 348 -13.60 -9.17 -24.79
C LYS A 348 -13.45 -10.18 -23.66
N ARG A 349 -12.30 -10.85 -23.57
CA ARG A 349 -12.01 -11.82 -22.49
C ARG A 349 -11.75 -11.20 -21.12
N VAL A 350 -11.55 -9.89 -21.05
CA VAL A 350 -11.53 -9.18 -19.74
C VAL A 350 -12.87 -9.34 -19.02
N PHE A 351 -13.99 -9.36 -19.76
CA PHE A 351 -15.35 -9.51 -19.20
C PHE A 351 -15.74 -10.98 -18.94
N ARG A 352 -14.80 -11.82 -18.56
CA ARG A 352 -15.08 -13.21 -18.18
C ARG A 352 -15.78 -13.30 -16.81
N PRO A 353 -16.56 -14.37 -16.54
CA PRO A 353 -17.37 -14.48 -15.32
C PRO A 353 -16.60 -14.24 -14.03
N ARG A 354 -15.38 -14.75 -13.92
CA ARG A 354 -14.51 -14.57 -12.76
C ARG A 354 -14.23 -13.09 -12.48
N VAL A 355 -13.89 -12.31 -13.51
CA VAL A 355 -13.60 -10.88 -13.37
C VAL A 355 -14.87 -10.10 -13.05
N LEU A 356 -15.99 -10.44 -13.67
CA LEU A 356 -17.29 -9.79 -13.40
C LEU A 356 -17.73 -9.99 -11.95
N VAL A 357 -17.61 -11.20 -11.40
CA VAL A 357 -17.94 -11.49 -9.99
C VAL A 357 -17.04 -10.67 -9.05
N TYR A 358 -15.72 -10.65 -9.28
CA TYR A 358 -14.80 -9.85 -8.45
C TYR A 358 -15.10 -8.36 -8.52
N THR A 359 -15.42 -7.87 -9.72
CA THR A 359 -15.81 -6.47 -9.94
C THR A 359 -17.12 -6.15 -9.21
N ALA A 360 -18.13 -7.01 -9.30
CA ALA A 360 -19.41 -6.80 -8.61
C ALA A 360 -19.25 -6.75 -7.08
N ILE A 361 -18.48 -7.69 -6.51
CA ILE A 361 -18.20 -7.71 -5.07
C ILE A 361 -17.46 -6.43 -4.65
N LEU A 362 -16.41 -6.04 -5.39
CA LEU A 362 -15.64 -4.85 -5.11
C LEU A 362 -16.51 -3.59 -5.12
N TRP A 363 -17.33 -3.40 -6.15
CA TRP A 363 -18.23 -2.25 -6.24
C TRP A 363 -19.30 -2.26 -5.16
N ALA A 364 -19.85 -3.44 -4.80
CA ALA A 364 -20.81 -3.55 -3.69
C ALA A 364 -20.19 -3.06 -2.37
N ILE A 365 -18.93 -3.43 -2.07
CA ILE A 365 -18.22 -2.97 -0.87
C ILE A 365 -17.92 -1.47 -0.95
N ILE A 366 -17.48 -0.97 -2.10
CA ILE A 366 -17.21 0.46 -2.30
C ILE A 366 -18.49 1.27 -2.07
N PHE A 367 -19.60 0.90 -2.71
CA PHE A 367 -20.87 1.60 -2.53
C PHE A 367 -21.40 1.51 -1.09
N GLY A 368 -21.27 0.35 -0.44
CA GLY A 368 -21.62 0.19 0.97
C GLY A 368 -20.80 1.12 1.88
N LEU A 369 -19.48 1.20 1.64
CA LEU A 369 -18.59 2.08 2.40
C LEU A 369 -18.93 3.56 2.17
N LEU A 370 -19.12 3.97 0.92
CA LEU A 370 -19.47 5.35 0.57
C LEU A 370 -20.85 5.74 1.12
N ALA A 371 -21.83 4.87 1.04
CA ALA A 371 -23.15 5.08 1.63
C ALA A 371 -23.06 5.21 3.16
N SER A 372 -22.31 4.34 3.82
CA SER A 372 -22.06 4.44 5.26
C SER A 372 -21.38 5.75 5.65
N LEU A 373 -20.43 6.22 4.84
CA LEU A 373 -19.74 7.50 5.06
C LEU A 373 -20.68 8.70 4.87
N ALA A 374 -21.55 8.65 3.85
CA ALA A 374 -22.53 9.69 3.57
C ALA A 374 -23.63 9.80 4.65
N LEU A 375 -24.02 8.66 5.23
CA LEU A 375 -25.02 8.58 6.30
C LEU A 375 -24.43 8.74 7.71
N ARG A 376 -23.13 9.00 7.82
CA ARG A 376 -22.43 9.16 9.08
C ARG A 376 -22.90 10.41 9.81
N SER A 377 -23.08 10.31 11.15
CA SER A 377 -23.35 11.49 11.98
C SER A 377 -22.16 12.44 12.03
N SER A 378 -22.46 13.76 12.09
CA SER A 378 -21.44 14.82 12.18
C SER A 378 -20.71 14.87 13.53
N PHE A 379 -21.14 14.08 14.50
CA PHE A 379 -20.51 13.99 15.82
C PHE A 379 -20.65 12.59 16.43
N LYS A 380 -19.80 12.30 17.39
CA LYS A 380 -19.83 11.06 18.18
C LYS A 380 -19.80 11.36 19.66
N VAL A 381 -20.30 10.42 20.43
CA VAL A 381 -20.37 10.55 21.88
C VAL A 381 -19.93 9.23 22.51
N ASP A 382 -19.06 9.32 23.50
CA ASP A 382 -18.71 8.20 24.37
C ASP A 382 -19.15 8.55 25.81
N VAL A 383 -19.80 7.57 26.45
CA VAL A 383 -20.24 7.70 27.84
C VAL A 383 -19.51 6.70 28.69
N VAL A 384 -18.72 7.20 29.62
CA VAL A 384 -18.00 6.37 30.58
C VAL A 384 -18.49 6.70 31.98
N ARG A 385 -19.03 5.71 32.69
CA ARG A 385 -19.42 5.90 34.09
C ARG A 385 -18.19 6.04 34.97
N ASP A 386 -18.21 7.00 35.90
CA ASP A 386 -17.15 7.12 36.91
C ASP A 386 -17.21 5.91 37.85
N ARG A 387 -16.08 5.23 37.98
CA ARG A 387 -15.96 4.03 38.83
C ARG A 387 -15.59 4.37 40.29
N GLY A 388 -15.15 5.59 40.53
CA GLY A 388 -14.75 6.05 41.88
C GLY A 388 -15.95 6.27 42.80
N VAL A 389 -17.06 6.80 42.25
CA VAL A 389 -18.31 7.04 42.96
C VAL A 389 -19.47 6.45 42.17
N LEU A 390 -19.91 5.27 42.55
CA LEU A 390 -20.92 4.50 41.81
C LEU A 390 -22.31 5.15 41.88
N ALA A 391 -22.74 5.57 43.05
CA ALA A 391 -23.96 6.30 43.32
C ALA A 391 -23.82 7.00 44.70
N ARG A 392 -24.36 8.20 44.80
CA ARG A 392 -24.40 8.93 46.08
C ARG A 392 -25.77 9.58 46.27
N ILE A 393 -26.13 9.77 47.55
CA ILE A 393 -27.31 10.54 47.92
C ILE A 393 -26.84 11.96 48.23
N VAL A 394 -27.43 12.94 47.54
CA VAL A 394 -27.15 14.37 47.71
C VAL A 394 -28.43 15.13 48.01
N VAL A 395 -28.31 16.26 48.66
CA VAL A 395 -29.46 17.15 48.92
C VAL A 395 -29.59 18.12 47.73
N GLY A 396 -30.71 18.10 47.09
CA GLY A 396 -31.00 19.02 45.96
C GLY A 396 -31.22 20.48 46.45
N PRO A 397 -31.29 21.42 45.50
CA PRO A 397 -31.56 22.82 45.78
C PRO A 397 -32.89 23.03 46.58
N ASP A 398 -33.83 22.14 46.38
CA ASP A 398 -35.17 22.17 46.99
C ASP A 398 -35.19 21.50 48.38
N GLY A 399 -34.04 21.09 48.93
CA GLY A 399 -33.92 20.36 50.18
C GLY A 399 -34.34 18.87 50.11
N ARG A 400 -34.72 18.37 48.94
CA ARG A 400 -35.10 16.98 48.73
C ARG A 400 -33.87 16.10 48.47
N GLY A 401 -33.93 14.85 48.87
CA GLY A 401 -32.90 13.86 48.57
C GLY A 401 -32.89 13.50 47.08
N LEU A 402 -31.71 13.45 46.49
CA LEU A 402 -31.50 13.04 45.10
C LEU A 402 -30.47 11.91 45.09
N ILE A 403 -30.70 10.89 44.27
CA ILE A 403 -29.70 9.89 43.93
C ILE A 403 -28.93 10.40 42.74
N GLU A 404 -27.62 10.54 42.88
CA GLU A 404 -26.74 11.06 41.85
C GLU A 404 -25.73 10.01 41.37
N ASN A 405 -25.64 9.84 40.05
CA ASN A 405 -24.63 9.05 39.36
C ASN A 405 -23.77 9.95 38.48
N VAL A 406 -22.45 9.79 38.52
CA VAL A 406 -21.49 10.61 37.81
C VAL A 406 -20.99 9.86 36.56
N TYR A 407 -20.99 10.56 35.44
CA TYR A 407 -20.52 10.08 34.16
C TYR A 407 -19.50 11.04 33.56
N ARG A 408 -18.56 10.49 32.80
CA ARG A 408 -17.65 11.25 31.95
C ARG A 408 -18.16 11.11 30.51
N LEU A 409 -18.59 12.21 29.94
CA LEU A 409 -19.12 12.28 28.58
C LEU A 409 -18.07 12.89 27.69
N GLN A 410 -17.69 12.20 26.61
CA GLN A 410 -16.85 12.77 25.55
C GLN A 410 -17.71 13.09 24.34
N ILE A 411 -17.80 14.34 23.96
CA ILE A 411 -18.43 14.78 22.72
C ILE A 411 -17.32 15.06 21.71
N MET A 412 -17.38 14.39 20.57
CA MET A 412 -16.41 14.48 19.48
C MET A 412 -17.08 15.12 18.27
N ASN A 413 -16.78 16.38 18.00
CA ASN A 413 -17.26 17.08 16.82
C ASN A 413 -16.41 16.64 15.61
N ALA A 414 -17.03 15.95 14.65
CA ALA A 414 -16.37 15.49 13.43
C ALA A 414 -16.60 16.45 12.23
N SER A 415 -17.25 17.60 12.48
CA SER A 415 -17.43 18.66 11.47
C SER A 415 -16.31 19.71 11.56
N GLU A 416 -16.18 20.50 10.51
CA GLU A 416 -15.25 21.64 10.45
C GLU A 416 -15.85 22.95 11.02
N ASN A 417 -17.07 22.88 11.51
CA ASN A 417 -17.78 24.01 12.13
C ASN A 417 -17.90 23.79 13.63
N THR A 418 -17.90 24.90 14.37
CA THR A 418 -18.26 24.89 15.79
C THR A 418 -19.73 24.50 15.94
N GLN A 419 -20.01 23.49 16.77
CA GLN A 419 -21.37 23.00 17.00
C GLN A 419 -21.77 23.18 18.47
N ARG A 420 -23.09 23.41 18.70
CA ARG A 420 -23.71 23.45 20.03
C ARG A 420 -24.45 22.14 20.27
N PHE A 421 -24.12 21.50 21.37
CA PHE A 421 -24.65 20.20 21.75
C PHE A 421 -25.56 20.33 22.96
N ARG A 422 -26.77 19.82 22.83
CA ARG A 422 -27.73 19.72 23.93
C ARG A 422 -27.66 18.28 24.48
N ILE A 423 -27.51 18.20 25.81
CA ILE A 423 -27.41 16.92 26.53
C ILE A 423 -28.73 16.66 27.26
N ALA A 424 -29.36 15.53 27.01
CA ALA A 424 -30.54 15.07 27.70
C ALA A 424 -30.35 13.59 28.13
N VAL A 425 -31.14 13.14 29.08
CA VAL A 425 -31.23 11.75 29.52
C VAL A 425 -32.66 11.26 29.44
N THR A 426 -32.80 9.99 29.07
CA THR A 426 -34.10 9.31 28.96
C THR A 426 -34.07 7.91 29.52
N GLY A 427 -35.21 7.35 29.86
CA GLY A 427 -35.38 5.97 30.33
C GLY A 427 -35.96 5.83 31.73
N LEU A 428 -35.88 6.85 32.58
CA LEU A 428 -36.44 6.84 33.92
C LEU A 428 -37.29 8.10 34.15
N GLN A 429 -38.39 7.99 34.87
CA GLN A 429 -39.24 9.15 35.21
C GLN A 429 -38.52 10.02 36.23
N GLY A 430 -38.58 11.34 36.00
CA GLY A 430 -37.93 12.32 36.89
C GLY A 430 -36.41 12.39 36.80
N LEU A 431 -35.78 11.67 35.86
CA LEU A 431 -34.33 11.72 35.67
C LEU A 431 -33.93 13.07 35.05
N ALA A 432 -33.05 13.79 35.72
CA ALA A 432 -32.48 15.06 35.28
C ALA A 432 -30.98 14.93 35.04
N VAL A 433 -30.47 15.83 34.17
CA VAL A 433 -29.03 15.90 33.90
C VAL A 433 -28.49 17.27 34.30
N VAL A 434 -27.38 17.26 35.02
CA VAL A 434 -26.59 18.47 35.34
C VAL A 434 -25.19 18.25 34.80
N SER A 435 -24.72 19.14 33.95
CA SER A 435 -23.38 19.08 33.39
C SER A 435 -22.54 20.28 33.82
N ASP A 436 -21.32 20.00 34.28
CA ASP A 436 -20.39 21.07 34.63
C ASP A 436 -19.84 21.71 33.36
N GLY A 437 -20.00 23.02 33.22
CA GLY A 437 -19.56 23.80 32.05
C GLY A 437 -20.52 23.82 30.87
N ALA A 438 -21.80 23.45 31.09
CA ALA A 438 -22.89 23.68 30.14
C ALA A 438 -23.74 24.91 30.62
N GLU A 439 -23.80 25.93 29.82
CA GLU A 439 -24.71 27.04 30.05
C GLU A 439 -26.11 26.70 29.47
N GLY A 440 -27.10 26.59 30.33
CA GLY A 440 -28.47 26.22 29.91
C GLY A 440 -28.63 24.82 29.34
N GLY A 441 -27.74 23.85 29.66
CA GLY A 441 -27.76 22.48 29.14
C GLY A 441 -27.12 22.31 27.75
N GLU A 442 -26.54 23.39 27.23
CA GLU A 442 -25.83 23.36 25.93
C GLU A 442 -24.31 23.51 26.10
N VAL A 443 -23.59 22.76 25.32
CA VAL A 443 -22.12 22.71 25.30
C VAL A 443 -21.63 23.05 23.89
N THR A 444 -20.72 23.99 23.78
CA THR A 444 -20.09 24.35 22.54
C THR A 444 -18.76 23.53 22.37
N VAL A 445 -18.62 22.91 21.22
CA VAL A 445 -17.38 22.18 20.85
C VAL A 445 -16.90 22.72 19.50
N GLY A 446 -15.65 23.14 19.45
CA GLY A 446 -15.01 23.69 18.25
C GLY A 446 -14.85 22.67 17.12
N PRO A 447 -14.40 23.16 15.93
CA PRO A 447 -14.20 22.32 14.75
C PRO A 447 -13.20 21.20 15.03
N ALA A 448 -13.53 19.98 14.60
CA ALA A 448 -12.66 18.81 14.76
C ALA A 448 -12.12 18.60 16.20
N GLN A 449 -12.84 19.07 17.21
CA GLN A 449 -12.45 18.97 18.61
C GLN A 449 -13.25 17.90 19.36
N ALA A 450 -12.63 17.35 20.40
CA ALA A 450 -13.28 16.49 21.36
C ALA A 450 -13.23 17.17 22.73
N ARG A 451 -14.38 17.19 23.46
CA ARG A 451 -14.48 17.77 24.79
C ARG A 451 -14.99 16.75 25.77
N TRP A 452 -14.29 16.62 26.88
CA TRP A 452 -14.72 15.84 28.04
C TRP A 452 -15.53 16.69 29.00
N LEU A 453 -16.63 16.14 29.47
CA LEU A 453 -17.54 16.78 30.42
C LEU A 453 -17.84 15.83 31.56
N ALA A 454 -17.86 16.35 32.78
CA ALA A 454 -18.46 15.66 33.90
C ALA A 454 -19.97 15.88 33.89
N VAL A 455 -20.73 14.81 33.82
CA VAL A 455 -22.19 14.86 33.75
C VAL A 455 -22.77 14.08 34.91
N ARG A 456 -23.66 14.71 35.64
CA ARG A 456 -24.37 14.11 36.78
C ARG A 456 -25.82 13.84 36.38
N ALA A 457 -26.19 12.55 36.44
CA ALA A 457 -27.57 12.14 36.31
C ALA A 457 -28.21 12.09 37.71
N GLN A 458 -29.27 12.81 37.93
CA GLN A 458 -29.94 12.94 39.22
C GLN A 458 -31.38 12.44 39.14
N LEU A 459 -31.78 11.63 40.11
CA LEU A 459 -33.12 11.10 40.24
C LEU A 459 -33.65 11.39 41.65
N PRO A 460 -34.92 11.84 41.80
CA PRO A 460 -35.56 11.98 43.12
C PRO A 460 -35.49 10.71 43.93
N TYR A 461 -35.14 10.80 45.21
CA TYR A 461 -34.97 9.69 46.08
C TYR A 461 -36.19 8.76 46.15
N GLU A 462 -37.40 9.37 46.20
CA GLU A 462 -38.69 8.67 46.23
C GLU A 462 -38.91 7.77 44.99
N GLU A 463 -38.48 8.24 43.82
CA GLU A 463 -38.57 7.47 42.57
C GLU A 463 -37.56 6.33 42.55
N GLY A 464 -36.38 6.55 43.13
CA GLY A 464 -35.37 5.50 43.29
C GLY A 464 -35.82 4.37 44.23
N GLU A 465 -36.49 4.70 45.33
CA GLU A 465 -37.09 3.70 46.24
C GLU A 465 -38.19 2.89 45.57
N ARG A 466 -39.03 3.52 44.76
CA ARG A 466 -40.08 2.82 44.01
C ARG A 466 -39.50 1.81 42.99
N MET A 467 -38.38 2.13 42.37
CA MET A 467 -37.74 1.26 41.38
C MET A 467 -36.96 0.11 42.02
N GLY A 468 -36.60 0.25 43.27
CA GLY A 468 -35.75 -0.72 44.01
C GLY A 468 -34.26 -0.56 43.72
N THR A 469 -33.45 -1.12 44.61
CA THR A 469 -31.99 -1.09 44.52
C THR A 469 -31.48 -1.90 43.32
N GLY A 470 -30.51 -1.36 42.61
CA GLY A 470 -29.94 -2.08 41.46
C GLY A 470 -29.56 -1.18 40.28
N SER A 471 -29.46 -1.79 39.15
CA SER A 471 -29.00 -1.21 37.90
C SER A 471 -30.17 -1.04 36.93
N HIS A 472 -30.51 0.18 36.59
CA HIS A 472 -31.65 0.52 35.72
C HIS A 472 -31.17 1.07 34.38
N PRO A 473 -31.69 0.62 33.23
CA PRO A 473 -31.25 1.08 31.93
C PRO A 473 -31.66 2.53 31.70
N MET A 474 -30.73 3.34 31.24
CA MET A 474 -30.97 4.71 30.78
C MET A 474 -30.23 5.01 29.48
N ARG A 475 -30.55 6.13 28.84
CA ARG A 475 -29.88 6.59 27.64
C ARG A 475 -29.52 8.07 27.74
N PHE A 476 -28.33 8.39 27.30
CA PHE A 476 -27.96 9.77 26.98
C PHE A 476 -28.40 10.08 25.56
N GLU A 477 -29.09 11.19 25.38
CA GLU A 477 -29.46 11.74 24.08
C GLU A 477 -28.73 13.08 23.91
N ILE A 478 -27.86 13.11 22.89
CA ILE A 478 -27.10 14.31 22.54
C ILE A 478 -27.55 14.75 21.18
N SER A 479 -28.00 16.00 21.07
CA SER A 479 -28.52 16.56 19.83
C SER A 479 -27.73 17.81 19.40
N ALA A 480 -27.44 17.87 18.08
CA ALA A 480 -26.85 19.01 17.41
C ALA A 480 -27.30 19.04 15.95
N ASP A 481 -27.56 20.19 15.38
CA ASP A 481 -27.91 20.40 13.96
C ASP A 481 -28.95 19.40 13.41
N GLY A 482 -29.99 19.11 14.21
CA GLY A 482 -31.07 18.20 13.84
C GLY A 482 -30.71 16.72 13.89
N GLN A 483 -29.49 16.36 14.25
CA GLN A 483 -29.06 14.98 14.48
C GLN A 483 -29.12 14.65 15.97
N VAL A 484 -29.47 13.39 16.29
CA VAL A 484 -29.52 12.89 17.66
C VAL A 484 -28.74 11.59 17.76
N VAL A 485 -27.73 11.58 18.64
CA VAL A 485 -26.97 10.39 19.00
C VAL A 485 -27.43 9.88 20.36
N ARG A 486 -27.71 8.60 20.45
CA ARG A 486 -28.22 7.92 21.65
C ARG A 486 -27.23 6.90 22.16
N GLU A 487 -26.69 7.14 23.37
CA GLU A 487 -25.76 6.22 24.01
C GLU A 487 -26.44 5.51 25.20
N LYS A 488 -26.30 4.17 25.22
CA LYS A 488 -26.84 3.36 26.30
C LYS A 488 -25.96 3.48 27.55
N SER A 489 -26.62 3.63 28.71
CA SER A 489 -25.95 3.65 29.99
C SER A 489 -26.85 3.01 31.07
N VAL A 490 -26.38 3.01 32.30
CA VAL A 490 -27.07 2.36 33.40
C VAL A 490 -27.04 3.32 34.62
N PHE A 491 -28.20 3.58 35.20
CA PHE A 491 -28.35 4.30 36.45
C PHE A 491 -28.35 3.34 37.61
N LEU A 492 -27.58 3.62 38.65
CA LEU A 492 -27.51 2.79 39.85
C LEU A 492 -28.30 3.43 40.99
N VAL A 493 -29.20 2.67 41.59
CA VAL A 493 -29.85 2.98 42.83
C VAL A 493 -29.10 2.26 43.97
N PRO A 494 -28.50 2.98 44.91
CA PRO A 494 -27.74 2.37 46.01
C PRO A 494 -28.64 1.54 46.92
N ARG A 495 -28.03 0.64 47.68
CA ARG A 495 -28.72 -0.15 48.71
C ARG A 495 -29.00 0.68 49.97
#